data_7200cd7f253a495d5816c65293afe61c
#
_entry.id   7200cd7f253a495d5816c65293afe61c
#
_cell.length_a   1.000
_cell.length_b   1.000
_cell.length_c   1.000
_cell.angle_alpha   90.00
_cell.angle_beta   90.00
_cell.angle_gamma   90.00
#
_symmetry.space_group_name_H-M   'P 1'
#
loop_
_entity.id
_entity.type
_entity.pdbx_description
1 polymer ?
#
loop_
_entity_poly.entity_id
_entity_poly.type
_entity_poly.pdbx_seq_one_letter_code
_entity_poly.pdbx_strand_id
1 'polypeptide(L)'
;MSVAQQQARKPLVIIESPYSGDVERNTKYARACLLDSLRRGEAPIASHLLHTQVLDDLRPDERELGIEAGLAWYRVAEKCVVYENFGMSRGMAEGTARARSHGVPVEFRRLGAWRAAA
;
A
#
# COMPACT_ATOMS: atom_id res chain seq x y z
N MET A 1 13.54 21.00 -16.65
CA MET A 1 12.84 21.07 -15.35
C MET A 1 13.70 21.88 -14.39
N SER A 2 13.10 22.83 -13.67
CA SER A 2 13.81 23.64 -12.68
C SER A 2 14.14 22.82 -11.43
N VAL A 3 15.10 23.31 -10.61
CA VAL A 3 15.43 22.68 -9.34
C VAL A 3 14.21 22.59 -8.43
N ALA A 4 13.39 23.64 -8.37
CA ALA A 4 12.17 23.66 -7.56
C ALA A 4 11.17 22.58 -8.02
N GLN A 5 11.02 22.38 -9.33
CA GLN A 5 10.13 21.35 -9.86
C GLN A 5 10.66 19.94 -9.57
N GLN A 6 11.98 19.73 -9.63
CA GLN A 6 12.58 18.45 -9.27
C GLN A 6 12.39 18.14 -7.78
N GLN A 7 12.56 19.15 -6.91
CA GLN A 7 12.36 18.97 -5.48
C GLN A 7 10.90 18.73 -5.11
N ALA A 8 9.97 19.30 -5.90
CA ALA A 8 8.53 19.11 -5.67
C ALA A 8 8.02 17.78 -6.21
N ARG A 9 8.76 17.13 -7.11
CA ARG A 9 8.36 15.85 -7.67
C ARG A 9 8.47 14.76 -6.61
N LYS A 10 7.35 14.06 -6.41
CA LYS A 10 7.29 12.95 -5.46
C LYS A 10 7.08 11.64 -6.20
N PRO A 11 7.83 10.59 -5.86
CA PRO A 11 7.60 9.30 -6.48
C PRO A 11 6.21 8.76 -6.11
N LEU A 12 5.54 8.17 -7.10
CA LEU A 12 4.23 7.55 -6.91
C LEU A 12 4.43 6.16 -6.32
N VAL A 13 3.92 5.93 -5.12
CA VAL A 13 4.17 4.72 -4.35
C VAL A 13 2.87 4.02 -4.03
N ILE A 14 2.83 2.70 -4.25
CA ILE A 14 1.75 1.86 -3.76
C ILE A 14 2.21 1.21 -2.46
N ILE A 15 1.40 1.38 -1.42
CA ILE A 15 1.65 0.77 -0.11
C ILE A 15 0.97 -0.59 -0.05
N GLU A 16 1.75 -1.62 0.31
CA GLU A 16 1.23 -2.95 0.62
C GLU A 16 1.34 -3.18 2.12
N SER A 17 0.21 -3.46 2.75
CA SER A 17 0.11 -3.81 4.16
C SER A 17 -1.15 -4.67 4.35
N PRO A 18 -1.27 -5.40 5.48
CA PRO A 18 -2.42 -6.28 5.66
C PRO A 18 -3.74 -5.51 5.85
N TYR A 19 -4.85 -6.13 5.47
CA TYR A 19 -6.20 -5.60 5.72
C TYR A 19 -7.10 -6.63 6.40
N SER A 20 -7.34 -7.77 5.75
CA SER A 20 -8.24 -8.82 6.27
C SER A 20 -7.76 -9.38 7.61
N GLY A 21 -8.69 -9.90 8.38
CA GLY A 21 -8.42 -10.43 9.71
C GLY A 21 -8.74 -9.37 10.77
N ASP A 22 -7.75 -8.87 11.48
CA ASP A 22 -7.92 -7.78 12.44
C ASP A 22 -7.96 -6.44 11.70
N VAL A 23 -9.12 -6.12 11.12
CA VAL A 23 -9.29 -4.94 10.28
C VAL A 23 -9.00 -3.65 11.03
N GLU A 24 -9.38 -3.55 12.30
CA GLU A 24 -9.12 -2.35 13.10
C GLU A 24 -7.62 -2.12 13.28
N ARG A 25 -6.89 -3.15 13.68
CA ARG A 25 -5.43 -3.08 13.82
C ARG A 25 -4.78 -2.77 12.47
N ASN A 26 -5.20 -3.47 11.43
CA ASN A 26 -4.61 -3.33 10.10
C ASN A 26 -4.86 -1.96 9.49
N THR A 27 -6.03 -1.36 9.76
CA THR A 27 -6.34 0.00 9.33
C THR A 27 -5.43 1.02 10.01
N LYS A 28 -5.24 0.90 11.33
CA LYS A 28 -4.33 1.77 12.06
C LYS A 28 -2.89 1.64 11.56
N TYR A 29 -2.47 0.42 11.30
CA TYR A 29 -1.14 0.13 10.76
C TYR A 29 -0.95 0.76 9.38
N ALA A 30 -1.91 0.55 8.47
CA ALA A 30 -1.84 1.10 7.13
C ALA A 30 -1.77 2.65 7.14
N ARG A 31 -2.52 3.28 8.04
CA ARG A 31 -2.47 4.74 8.20
C ARG A 31 -1.09 5.19 8.67
N ALA A 32 -0.46 4.46 9.58
CA ALA A 32 0.89 4.75 10.02
C ALA A 32 1.90 4.57 8.89
N CYS A 33 1.72 3.55 8.04
CA CYS A 33 2.55 3.34 6.87
C CYS A 33 2.44 4.49 5.87
N LEU A 34 1.20 4.97 5.62
CA LEU A 34 0.98 6.14 4.78
C LEU A 34 1.73 7.35 5.31
N LEU A 35 1.63 7.61 6.61
CA LEU A 35 2.30 8.75 7.23
C LEU A 35 3.82 8.63 7.10
N ASP A 36 4.38 7.43 7.30
CA ASP A 36 5.80 7.19 7.14
C ASP A 36 6.26 7.49 5.71
N SER A 37 5.52 7.02 4.72
CA SER A 37 5.82 7.26 3.31
C SER A 37 5.73 8.75 2.97
N LEU A 38 4.68 9.43 3.42
CA LEU A 38 4.52 10.88 3.23
C LEU A 38 5.71 11.66 3.80
N ARG A 39 6.15 11.28 5.00
CA ARG A 39 7.29 11.95 5.65
C ARG A 39 8.62 11.69 4.95
N ARG A 40 8.71 10.62 4.16
CA ARG A 40 9.87 10.36 3.31
C ARG A 40 9.84 11.17 2.01
N GLY A 41 8.79 11.95 1.78
CA GLY A 41 8.65 12.76 0.57
C GLY A 41 8.03 12.01 -0.62
N GLU A 42 7.39 10.88 -0.36
CA GLU A 42 6.71 10.09 -1.38
C GLU A 42 5.24 10.48 -1.51
N ALA A 43 4.60 10.07 -2.60
CA ALA A 43 3.16 10.21 -2.82
C ALA A 43 2.50 8.83 -2.76
N PRO A 44 2.11 8.37 -1.55
CA PRO A 44 1.61 7.02 -1.37
C PRO A 44 0.13 6.87 -1.61
N ILE A 45 -0.26 5.68 -2.09
CA ILE A 45 -1.64 5.23 -2.13
C ILE A 45 -1.73 3.86 -1.45
N ALA A 46 -2.71 3.71 -0.57
CA ALA A 46 -3.07 2.43 0.04
C ALA A 46 -4.51 2.12 -0.38
N SER A 47 -4.66 1.34 -1.47
CA SER A 47 -5.98 1.07 -2.06
C SER A 47 -6.93 0.37 -1.09
N HIS A 48 -6.39 -0.45 -0.19
CA HIS A 48 -7.19 -1.14 0.83
C HIS A 48 -7.79 -0.20 1.89
N LEU A 49 -7.38 1.05 1.92
CA LEU A 49 -8.01 2.09 2.74
C LEU A 49 -9.02 2.94 1.94
N LEU A 50 -9.02 2.81 0.62
CA LEU A 50 -9.89 3.59 -0.27
C LEU A 50 -11.15 2.81 -0.64
N HIS A 51 -10.97 1.69 -1.30
CA HIS A 51 -12.09 0.96 -1.89
C HIS A 51 -12.96 0.28 -0.85
N THR A 52 -12.39 -0.09 0.29
CA THR A 52 -13.13 -0.66 1.42
C THR A 52 -14.10 0.33 2.07
N GLN A 53 -13.99 1.63 1.75
CA GLN A 53 -14.93 2.64 2.21
C GLN A 53 -16.31 2.49 1.53
N VAL A 54 -16.36 1.93 0.34
CA VAL A 54 -17.56 1.85 -0.49
C VAL A 54 -17.93 0.44 -0.92
N LEU A 55 -17.05 -0.53 -0.71
CA LEU A 55 -17.26 -1.93 -1.06
C LEU A 55 -17.28 -2.78 0.21
N ASP A 56 -18.11 -3.83 0.20
CA ASP A 56 -18.16 -4.81 1.29
C ASP A 56 -17.11 -5.89 1.05
N ASP A 57 -16.03 -5.86 1.83
CA ASP A 57 -14.92 -6.80 1.70
C ASP A 57 -15.29 -8.25 2.05
N LEU A 58 -16.46 -8.45 2.70
CA LEU A 58 -16.99 -9.79 3.01
C LEU A 58 -17.73 -10.40 1.82
N ARG A 59 -18.08 -9.61 0.81
CA ARG A 59 -18.71 -10.11 -0.41
C ARG A 59 -17.63 -10.40 -1.45
N PRO A 60 -17.51 -11.65 -1.92
CA PRO A 60 -16.43 -12.03 -2.84
C PRO A 60 -16.37 -11.20 -4.12
N ASP A 61 -17.53 -10.85 -4.70
CA ASP A 61 -17.59 -10.04 -5.91
C ASP A 61 -17.10 -8.61 -5.68
N GLU A 62 -17.50 -7.98 -4.58
CA GLU A 62 -17.06 -6.63 -4.24
C GLU A 62 -15.60 -6.60 -3.82
N ARG A 63 -15.16 -7.61 -3.07
CA ARG A 63 -13.76 -7.74 -2.69
C ARG A 63 -12.86 -7.84 -3.93
N GLU A 64 -13.24 -8.67 -4.89
CA GLU A 64 -12.46 -8.83 -6.13
C GLU A 64 -12.41 -7.53 -6.91
N LEU A 65 -13.54 -6.82 -7.01
CA LEU A 65 -13.60 -5.52 -7.69
C LEU A 65 -12.61 -4.53 -7.08
N GLY A 66 -12.58 -4.44 -5.75
CA GLY A 66 -11.66 -3.55 -5.04
C GLY A 66 -10.20 -3.94 -5.22
N ILE A 67 -9.89 -5.23 -5.15
CA ILE A 67 -8.54 -5.73 -5.34
C ILE A 67 -8.04 -5.40 -6.75
N GLU A 68 -8.82 -5.69 -7.78
CA GLU A 68 -8.41 -5.43 -9.16
C GLU A 68 -8.28 -3.92 -9.45
N ALA A 69 -9.16 -3.09 -8.88
CA ALA A 69 -9.03 -1.64 -8.99
C ALA A 69 -7.73 -1.14 -8.37
N GLY A 70 -7.37 -1.67 -7.20
CA GLY A 70 -6.12 -1.31 -6.54
C GLY A 70 -4.90 -1.76 -7.32
N LEU A 71 -4.91 -3.00 -7.81
CA LEU A 71 -3.80 -3.56 -8.59
C LEU A 71 -3.58 -2.84 -9.91
N ALA A 72 -4.64 -2.27 -10.49
CA ALA A 72 -4.54 -1.51 -11.74
C ALA A 72 -3.60 -0.31 -11.63
N TRP A 73 -3.43 0.26 -10.43
CA TRP A 73 -2.54 1.39 -10.22
C TRP A 73 -1.06 1.05 -10.43
N TYR A 74 -0.70 -0.24 -10.42
CA TYR A 74 0.68 -0.65 -10.69
C TYR A 74 1.15 -0.30 -12.11
N ARG A 75 0.25 0.05 -13.01
CA ARG A 75 0.63 0.52 -14.34
C ARG A 75 1.35 1.86 -14.32
N VAL A 76 1.16 2.65 -13.28
CA VAL A 76 1.75 4.00 -13.17
C VAL A 76 2.61 4.16 -11.92
N ALA A 77 2.61 3.20 -11.02
CA ALA A 77 3.41 3.27 -9.80
C ALA A 77 4.90 3.24 -10.12
N GLU A 78 5.66 4.04 -9.40
CA GLU A 78 7.12 4.07 -9.52
C GLU A 78 7.79 3.14 -8.51
N LYS A 79 7.06 2.75 -7.46
CA LYS A 79 7.56 1.86 -6.42
C LYS A 79 6.41 1.16 -5.71
N CYS A 80 6.64 -0.10 -5.34
CA CYS A 80 5.78 -0.84 -4.43
C CYS A 80 6.50 -0.95 -3.10
N VAL A 81 5.90 -0.44 -2.03
CA VAL A 81 6.50 -0.48 -0.70
C VAL A 81 5.69 -1.42 0.18
N VAL A 82 6.37 -2.44 0.70
CA VAL A 82 5.77 -3.48 1.53
C VAL A 82 6.17 -3.24 2.98
N TYR A 83 5.19 -2.91 3.82
CA TYR A 83 5.42 -2.73 5.26
C TYR A 83 5.13 -4.06 5.94
N GLU A 84 6.17 -4.69 6.49
CA GLU A 84 6.13 -6.09 6.88
C GLU A 84 6.21 -6.35 8.39
N ASN A 85 5.84 -5.38 9.22
CA ASN A 85 5.82 -5.60 10.67
C ASN A 85 4.97 -6.80 11.10
N PHE A 86 3.91 -7.09 10.34
CA PHE A 86 3.03 -8.23 10.57
C PHE A 86 3.25 -9.38 9.58
N GLY A 87 4.38 -9.37 8.87
CA GLY A 87 4.66 -10.38 7.84
C GLY A 87 3.96 -10.10 6.52
N MET A 88 3.90 -11.09 5.67
CA MET A 88 3.36 -11.01 4.32
C MET A 88 2.00 -11.69 4.26
N SER A 89 0.93 -10.93 4.04
CA SER A 89 -0.39 -11.52 3.83
C SER A 89 -0.54 -11.96 2.37
N ARG A 90 -1.61 -12.73 2.10
CA ARG A 90 -1.91 -13.18 0.74
C ARG A 90 -2.13 -12.00 -0.21
N GLY A 91 -2.89 -10.98 0.24
CA GLY A 91 -3.13 -9.78 -0.56
C GLY A 91 -1.84 -9.02 -0.86
N MET A 92 -0.95 -8.92 0.12
CA MET A 92 0.35 -8.29 -0.07
C MET A 92 1.20 -9.06 -1.09
N ALA A 93 1.16 -10.39 -1.07
CA ALA A 93 1.88 -11.23 -2.03
C ALA A 93 1.34 -11.01 -3.45
N GLU A 94 0.03 -10.89 -3.61
CA GLU A 94 -0.59 -10.60 -4.90
C GLU A 94 -0.17 -9.23 -5.42
N GLY A 95 -0.17 -8.21 -4.57
CA GLY A 95 0.29 -6.86 -4.92
C GLY A 95 1.75 -6.85 -5.35
N THR A 96 2.60 -7.54 -4.60
CA THR A 96 4.03 -7.67 -4.90
C THR A 96 4.25 -8.34 -6.26
N ALA A 97 3.52 -9.43 -6.53
CA ALA A 97 3.61 -10.13 -7.81
C ALA A 97 3.16 -9.23 -8.97
N ARG A 98 2.08 -8.47 -8.79
CA ARG A 98 1.59 -7.53 -9.80
C ARG A 98 2.63 -6.42 -10.06
N ALA A 99 3.23 -5.88 -8.99
CA ALA A 99 4.29 -4.88 -9.13
C ALA A 99 5.43 -5.41 -10.00
N ARG A 100 5.90 -6.61 -9.72
CA ARG A 100 6.99 -7.24 -10.47
C ARG A 100 6.59 -7.49 -11.93
N SER A 101 5.35 -7.85 -12.20
CA SER A 101 4.88 -8.08 -13.56
C SER A 101 4.87 -6.80 -14.42
N HIS A 102 4.80 -5.63 -13.76
CA HIS A 102 4.87 -4.33 -14.43
C HIS A 102 6.28 -3.72 -14.38
N GLY A 103 7.26 -4.46 -13.87
CA GLY A 103 8.62 -3.92 -13.73
C GLY A 103 8.75 -2.86 -12.64
N VAL A 104 7.80 -2.80 -11.70
CA VAL A 104 7.83 -1.86 -10.59
C VAL A 104 8.74 -2.41 -9.48
N PRO A 105 9.76 -1.65 -9.05
CA PRO A 105 10.64 -2.10 -7.98
C PRO A 105 9.88 -2.26 -6.66
N VAL A 106 10.25 -3.28 -5.90
CA VAL A 106 9.63 -3.61 -4.62
C VAL A 106 10.62 -3.32 -3.50
N GLU A 107 10.21 -2.54 -2.52
CA GLU A 107 11.00 -2.20 -1.35
C GLU A 107 10.28 -2.69 -0.09
N PHE A 108 11.02 -3.32 0.82
CA PHE A 108 10.47 -3.79 2.10
C PHE A 108 10.85 -2.83 3.21
N ARG A 109 9.88 -2.50 4.08
CA ARG A 109 10.07 -1.57 5.20
C ARG A 109 9.43 -2.11 6.47
N ARG A 110 9.89 -1.56 7.59
CA ARG A 110 9.28 -1.75 8.90
C ARG A 110 9.15 -0.40 9.59
N LEU A 111 8.05 -0.21 10.31
CA LEU A 111 7.89 0.95 11.17
C LEU A 111 8.65 0.68 12.47
N GLY A 112 9.60 1.53 12.80
CA GLY A 112 10.50 1.30 13.94
C GLY A 112 9.81 1.30 15.29
N ALA A 113 8.79 2.15 15.46
CA ALA A 113 8.07 2.28 16.73
C ALA A 113 6.79 1.43 16.79
N TRP A 114 6.43 0.75 15.73
CA TRP A 114 5.20 -0.03 15.68
C TRP A 114 5.39 -1.40 16.32
N ARG A 115 4.44 -1.76 17.18
CA ARG A 115 4.40 -3.08 17.80
C ARG A 115 3.02 -3.68 17.62
N ALA A 116 2.97 -5.02 17.51
CA ALA A 116 1.71 -5.72 17.57
C ALA A 116 1.03 -5.34 18.90
N ALA A 117 -0.29 -5.16 18.87
CA ALA A 117 -1.04 -4.83 20.06
C ALA A 117 -0.83 -5.92 21.10
N ALA A 118 -0.42 -5.53 22.28
CA ALA A 118 -0.25 -6.42 23.40
C ALA A 118 -1.61 -6.84 23.93
#